data_0291bf674d282a1d36a8b648c403692d
#
_entry.id   0291bf674d282a1d36a8b648c403692d
#
_cell.length_a   1.000
_cell.length_b   1.000
_cell.length_c   1.000
_cell.angle_alpha   90.00
_cell.angle_beta   90.00
_cell.angle_gamma   90.00
#
_symmetry.space_group_name_H-M   'P 1'
#
loop_
_entity.id
_entity.type
_entity.pdbx_description
1 polymer ?
#
loop_
_entity_poly.entity_id
_entity_poly.type
_entity_poly.pdbx_seq_one_letter_code
_entity_poly.pdbx_strand_id
1 'polypeptide(L)'
;MSARVAASGSTPAPARALATACAVLPTLVLLPTMACTLAPAPGAAGPVDETLPPPGYGTLRQDEVTLRLVSGELEIQATPLAESVTRVTAPDTYERLSGMARAHTPRAPEGSSLWLVSFFSDQPGIRFVPEEIQLISRGVRLRPHASLPVTPGRGRRGRKRGRAVRAVYAFTQPVDLEADLVLAYQLEETSSWSGILARVQAERARARARAGIGPQRSQPSSSYFEIFR
;
A
#
# COMPACT_ATOMS: atom_id res chain seq x y z
N MET A 1 2.11 52.67 27.97
CA MET A 1 1.96 52.05 29.30
C MET A 1 2.30 50.56 29.09
N SER A 2 3.43 50.29 29.34
CA SER A 2 4.34 49.53 30.19
C SER A 2 3.64 48.46 31.02
N ALA A 3 4.02 47.20 30.87
CA ALA A 3 4.43 46.33 31.95
C ALA A 3 5.11 45.06 31.37
N ARG A 4 6.43 45.01 31.57
CA ARG A 4 7.27 43.79 31.57
C ARG A 4 7.02 43.08 32.91
N VAL A 5 6.97 41.73 32.85
CA VAL A 5 7.34 40.90 34.01
C VAL A 5 8.25 39.79 33.55
N ALA A 6 9.47 39.78 34.05
CA ALA A 6 10.47 38.74 34.00
C ALA A 6 10.49 38.03 35.36
N ALA A 7 10.71 36.71 35.36
CA ALA A 7 11.29 35.93 36.47
C ALA A 7 11.68 34.56 35.85
N SER A 8 12.95 34.22 35.65
CA SER A 8 14.04 33.84 36.56
C SER A 8 13.82 32.55 37.37
N GLY A 9 14.70 31.56 37.04
CA GLY A 9 15.39 30.69 38.02
C GLY A 9 14.75 29.33 38.16
N SER A 10 15.40 28.20 37.97
CA SER A 10 16.51 27.69 38.75
C SER A 10 16.88 26.29 38.23
N THR A 11 18.11 26.08 37.95
CA THR A 11 18.80 24.80 37.91
C THR A 11 19.01 24.27 39.34
N PRO A 12 19.07 22.97 39.56
CA PRO A 12 20.22 22.41 40.26
C PRO A 12 20.83 21.19 39.61
N ALA A 13 22.15 21.17 39.54
CA ALA A 13 23.05 20.05 39.37
C ALA A 13 23.47 19.51 40.76
N PRO A 14 24.43 18.57 40.85
CA PRO A 14 24.35 17.11 40.71
C PRO A 14 24.74 16.42 42.04
N ALA A 15 24.42 15.18 42.23
CA ALA A 15 24.96 14.37 43.32
C ALA A 15 25.76 13.17 42.76
N ARG A 16 27.08 13.25 42.97
CA ARG A 16 28.03 12.12 42.92
C ARG A 16 27.77 11.18 44.11
N ALA A 17 27.74 9.89 43.88
CA ALA A 17 28.01 8.90 44.91
C ALA A 17 28.96 7.86 44.35
N LEU A 18 30.14 7.82 44.96
CA LEU A 18 31.17 6.77 44.92
C LEU A 18 30.75 5.60 45.80
N ALA A 19 31.08 4.43 45.40
CA ALA A 19 31.51 3.26 46.18
C ALA A 19 31.20 1.98 45.39
N THR A 20 31.92 0.93 45.29
CA THR A 20 33.04 0.34 45.91
C THR A 20 33.28 -0.99 45.20
N ALA A 21 34.48 -1.35 44.98
CA ALA A 21 34.98 -2.59 44.34
C ALA A 21 34.55 -3.85 45.13
N CYS A 22 34.20 -4.90 44.38
CA CYS A 22 34.46 -6.28 44.81
C CYS A 22 34.82 -7.11 43.60
N ALA A 23 36.09 -7.46 43.53
CA ALA A 23 36.65 -8.40 42.59
C ALA A 23 36.29 -9.83 43.02
N VAL A 24 35.63 -10.57 42.18
CA VAL A 24 35.60 -12.04 42.25
C VAL A 24 35.80 -12.55 40.84
N LEU A 25 36.98 -13.13 40.59
CA LEU A 25 37.27 -13.96 39.44
C LEU A 25 36.54 -15.30 39.59
N PRO A 26 35.89 -15.79 38.56
CA PRO A 26 35.97 -17.19 38.22
C PRO A 26 36.31 -17.43 36.77
N THR A 27 37.34 -18.18 36.62
CA THR A 27 37.66 -19.20 35.62
C THR A 27 36.91 -19.19 34.29
N LEU A 28 37.66 -18.81 33.30
CA LEU A 28 37.33 -18.81 31.87
C LEU A 28 37.30 -20.26 31.34
N VAL A 29 36.13 -20.81 31.04
CA VAL A 29 35.96 -21.98 30.21
C VAL A 29 35.61 -21.49 28.80
N LEU A 30 36.63 -21.54 27.93
CA LEU A 30 36.45 -21.31 26.49
C LEU A 30 35.74 -22.53 25.89
N LEU A 31 34.44 -22.40 25.59
CA LEU A 31 33.76 -23.26 24.62
C LEU A 31 33.73 -22.52 23.27
N PRO A 32 34.24 -23.13 22.20
CA PRO A 32 34.09 -22.56 20.86
C PRO A 32 32.65 -22.77 20.39
N THR A 33 31.81 -21.77 20.53
CA THR A 33 30.53 -21.72 19.84
C THR A 33 30.82 -21.54 18.36
N MET A 34 30.67 -22.60 17.57
CA MET A 34 30.52 -22.51 16.12
C MET A 34 29.22 -21.75 15.84
N ALA A 35 29.35 -20.45 15.61
CA ALA A 35 28.29 -19.64 15.05
C ALA A 35 28.15 -20.06 13.58
N CYS A 36 27.20 -20.99 13.32
CA CYS A 36 26.64 -21.13 11.99
C CYS A 36 25.93 -19.81 11.66
N THR A 37 26.64 -18.95 10.95
CA THR A 37 26.04 -17.79 10.26
C THR A 37 25.11 -18.36 9.19
N LEU A 38 23.83 -18.58 9.53
CA LEU A 38 22.81 -18.72 8.50
C LEU A 38 22.78 -17.38 7.76
N ALA A 39 23.40 -17.35 6.58
CA ALA A 39 23.18 -16.30 5.62
C ALA A 39 21.66 -16.22 5.38
N PRO A 40 21.04 -15.01 5.46
CA PRO A 40 19.64 -14.88 5.12
C PRO A 40 19.48 -15.34 3.68
N ALA A 41 18.67 -16.38 3.47
CA ALA A 41 18.30 -16.83 2.15
C ALA A 41 17.72 -15.64 1.38
N PRO A 42 18.10 -15.39 0.10
CA PRO A 42 17.59 -14.30 -0.67
C PRO A 42 16.08 -14.49 -0.84
N GLY A 43 15.31 -13.58 -0.21
CA GLY A 43 13.90 -13.36 -0.48
C GLY A 43 13.03 -14.59 -0.31
N ALA A 44 12.60 -14.89 0.91
CA ALA A 44 11.34 -15.58 1.10
C ALA A 44 10.26 -14.65 0.53
N ALA A 45 9.97 -14.80 -0.77
CA ALA A 45 8.73 -14.30 -1.34
C ALA A 45 7.63 -14.88 -0.46
N GLY A 46 6.85 -14.01 0.22
CA GLY A 46 5.68 -14.45 0.97
C GLY A 46 4.82 -15.37 0.11
N PRO A 47 3.91 -16.16 0.69
CA PRO A 47 3.13 -17.15 -0.03
C PRO A 47 2.56 -16.48 -1.28
N VAL A 48 3.06 -16.89 -2.44
CA VAL A 48 2.56 -16.42 -3.72
C VAL A 48 1.13 -16.93 -3.76
N ASP A 49 0.17 -16.03 -3.77
CA ASP A 49 -1.22 -16.41 -3.96
C ASP A 49 -1.31 -17.12 -5.31
N GLU A 50 -1.32 -18.45 -5.27
CA GLU A 50 -1.33 -19.32 -6.48
C GLU A 50 -2.53 -19.03 -7.39
N THR A 51 -3.51 -18.28 -6.90
CA THR A 51 -4.70 -17.88 -7.66
C THR A 51 -4.42 -16.72 -8.61
N LEU A 52 -3.36 -15.94 -8.35
CA LEU A 52 -3.04 -14.77 -9.17
C LEU A 52 -2.24 -15.16 -10.43
N PRO A 53 -2.48 -14.48 -11.57
CA PRO A 53 -1.65 -14.69 -12.75
C PRO A 53 -0.23 -14.19 -12.50
N PRO A 54 0.78 -14.81 -13.15
CA PRO A 54 2.13 -14.27 -13.10
C PRO A 54 2.17 -12.88 -13.74
N PRO A 55 3.10 -12.01 -13.30
CA PRO A 55 3.25 -10.68 -13.87
C PRO A 55 3.62 -10.73 -15.35
N GLY A 56 3.18 -9.71 -16.10
CA GLY A 56 3.53 -9.58 -17.51
C GLY A 56 2.54 -10.21 -18.50
N TYR A 57 1.52 -10.93 -18.05
CA TYR A 57 0.49 -11.53 -18.89
C TYR A 57 -0.82 -10.75 -18.96
N GLY A 58 -0.94 -9.67 -18.17
CA GLY A 58 -2.08 -8.78 -18.22
C GLY A 58 -2.03 -7.83 -19.41
N THR A 59 -3.19 -7.24 -19.77
CA THR A 59 -3.31 -6.28 -20.87
C THR A 59 -4.05 -5.00 -20.49
N LEU A 60 -4.62 -4.93 -19.28
CA LEU A 60 -5.38 -3.75 -18.87
C LEU A 60 -4.46 -2.53 -18.72
N ARG A 61 -4.95 -1.39 -19.15
CA ARG A 61 -4.31 -0.10 -18.93
C ARG A 61 -4.63 0.41 -17.54
N GLN A 62 -3.85 1.35 -17.03
CA GLN A 62 -4.10 1.92 -15.72
C GLN A 62 -5.51 2.52 -15.59
N ASP A 63 -5.98 3.22 -16.61
CA ASP A 63 -7.28 3.87 -16.60
C ASP A 63 -8.46 2.88 -16.49
N GLU A 64 -8.27 1.63 -16.91
CA GLU A 64 -9.28 0.56 -16.83
C GLU A 64 -9.40 -0.04 -15.42
N VAL A 65 -8.41 0.17 -14.57
CA VAL A 65 -8.38 -0.30 -13.17
C VAL A 65 -8.45 0.87 -12.16
N THR A 66 -8.82 2.06 -12.62
CA THR A 66 -8.84 3.30 -11.85
C THR A 66 -10.25 3.77 -11.59
N LEU A 67 -10.59 4.03 -10.32
CA LEU A 67 -11.79 4.76 -9.95
C LEU A 67 -11.61 6.24 -10.34
N ARG A 68 -12.66 6.83 -10.93
CA ARG A 68 -12.70 8.25 -11.30
C ARG A 68 -13.86 8.93 -10.62
N LEU A 69 -13.57 10.08 -10.02
CA LEU A 69 -14.55 10.95 -9.39
C LEU A 69 -14.34 12.37 -9.91
N VAL A 70 -15.43 13.04 -10.26
CA VAL A 70 -15.40 14.46 -10.62
C VAL A 70 -16.13 15.23 -9.53
N SER A 71 -15.46 16.23 -8.97
CA SER A 71 -16.02 17.15 -7.97
C SER A 71 -15.77 18.59 -8.44
N GLY A 72 -16.80 19.21 -8.99
CA GLY A 72 -16.66 20.49 -9.69
C GLY A 72 -15.64 20.42 -10.83
N GLU A 73 -14.61 21.25 -10.75
CA GLU A 73 -13.51 21.32 -11.73
C GLU A 73 -12.34 20.37 -11.38
N LEU A 74 -12.49 19.53 -10.38
CA LEU A 74 -11.46 18.60 -9.92
C LEU A 74 -11.80 17.18 -10.37
N GLU A 75 -10.90 16.57 -11.13
CA GLU A 75 -10.92 15.14 -11.41
C GLU A 75 -9.98 14.42 -10.45
N ILE A 76 -10.49 13.38 -9.80
CA ILE A 76 -9.78 12.53 -8.86
C ILE A 76 -9.73 11.12 -9.42
N GLN A 77 -8.54 10.58 -9.50
CA GLN A 77 -8.30 9.23 -9.98
C GLN A 77 -7.64 8.42 -8.86
N ALA A 78 -8.21 7.27 -8.50
CA ALA A 78 -7.68 6.38 -7.49
C ALA A 78 -7.44 4.98 -8.07
N THR A 79 -6.18 4.55 -8.09
CA THR A 79 -5.74 3.25 -8.62
C THR A 79 -5.22 2.40 -7.47
N PRO A 80 -5.75 1.19 -7.23
CA PRO A 80 -5.20 0.29 -6.22
C PRO A 80 -3.81 -0.22 -6.64
N LEU A 81 -2.90 -0.32 -5.67
CA LEU A 81 -1.55 -0.83 -5.88
C LEU A 81 -1.38 -2.30 -5.43
N ALA A 82 -2.50 -2.98 -5.16
CA ALA A 82 -2.50 -4.38 -4.77
C ALA A 82 -2.14 -5.30 -5.96
N GLU A 83 -1.36 -6.34 -5.68
CA GLU A 83 -0.94 -7.32 -6.68
C GLU A 83 -2.12 -8.00 -7.40
N SER A 84 -3.24 -8.21 -6.70
CA SER A 84 -4.47 -8.77 -7.26
C SER A 84 -5.05 -7.94 -8.43
N VAL A 85 -4.74 -6.66 -8.49
CA VAL A 85 -5.15 -5.75 -9.56
C VAL A 85 -3.99 -5.44 -10.51
N THR A 86 -2.79 -5.19 -9.99
CA THR A 86 -1.67 -4.76 -10.82
C THR A 86 -1.18 -5.86 -11.77
N ARG A 87 -1.24 -7.14 -11.38
CA ARG A 87 -0.81 -8.27 -12.22
C ARG A 87 -1.63 -8.49 -13.48
N VAL A 88 -2.83 -7.94 -13.56
CA VAL A 88 -3.65 -8.01 -14.78
C VAL A 88 -3.46 -6.81 -15.69
N THR A 89 -2.63 -5.85 -15.31
CA THR A 89 -2.29 -4.72 -16.18
C THR A 89 -1.18 -5.07 -17.18
N ALA A 90 -1.07 -4.26 -18.23
CA ALA A 90 -0.01 -4.40 -19.22
C ALA A 90 1.39 -4.33 -18.56
N PRO A 91 2.41 -4.98 -19.12
CA PRO A 91 3.72 -5.16 -18.47
C PRO A 91 4.36 -3.86 -17.98
N ASP A 92 4.35 -2.82 -18.80
CA ASP A 92 4.87 -1.48 -18.47
C ASP A 92 4.10 -0.82 -17.32
N THR A 93 2.79 -0.98 -17.32
CA THR A 93 1.89 -0.49 -16.27
C THR A 93 2.12 -1.26 -14.97
N TYR A 94 2.25 -2.60 -15.06
CA TYR A 94 2.59 -3.43 -13.91
C TYR A 94 3.91 -3.00 -13.27
N GLU A 95 4.99 -2.90 -14.05
CA GLU A 95 6.30 -2.51 -13.54
C GLU A 95 6.25 -1.16 -12.82
N ARG A 96 5.56 -0.20 -13.40
CA ARG A 96 5.42 1.13 -12.83
C ARG A 96 4.60 1.13 -11.54
N LEU A 97 3.42 0.46 -11.49
CA LEU A 97 2.55 0.43 -10.32
C LEU A 97 3.14 -0.41 -9.19
N SER A 98 3.69 -1.60 -9.50
CA SER A 98 4.34 -2.46 -8.50
C SER A 98 5.64 -1.86 -7.98
N GLY A 99 6.42 -1.18 -8.84
CA GLY A 99 7.59 -0.40 -8.41
C GLY A 99 7.21 0.71 -7.45
N MET A 100 6.09 1.40 -7.71
CA MET A 100 5.56 2.43 -6.81
C MET A 100 5.08 1.83 -5.48
N ALA A 101 4.37 0.70 -5.51
CA ALA A 101 3.98 -0.02 -4.30
C ALA A 101 5.21 -0.36 -3.44
N ARG A 102 6.21 -1.03 -4.02
CA ARG A 102 7.46 -1.41 -3.34
C ARG A 102 8.20 -0.21 -2.74
N ALA A 103 8.27 0.91 -3.45
CA ALA A 103 8.94 2.11 -2.98
C ALA A 103 8.24 2.78 -1.78
N HIS A 104 6.93 2.59 -1.63
CA HIS A 104 6.14 3.26 -0.59
C HIS A 104 5.73 2.33 0.56
N THR A 105 5.73 1.03 0.37
CA THR A 105 5.42 0.04 1.44
C THR A 105 6.26 0.24 2.70
N PRO A 106 7.59 0.48 2.66
CA PRO A 106 8.37 0.68 3.88
C PRO A 106 8.04 1.96 4.65
N ARG A 107 7.30 2.89 4.02
CA ARG A 107 6.89 4.18 4.61
C ARG A 107 5.45 4.19 5.10
N ALA A 108 4.70 3.15 4.75
CA ALA A 108 3.32 2.98 5.16
C ALA A 108 3.26 2.09 6.41
N PRO A 109 2.22 2.22 7.25
CA PRO A 109 1.98 1.26 8.32
C PRO A 109 1.89 -0.17 7.77
N GLU A 110 2.34 -1.13 8.56
CA GLU A 110 2.29 -2.54 8.19
C GLU A 110 0.84 -2.99 7.88
N GLY A 111 0.67 -3.81 6.85
CA GLY A 111 -0.63 -4.30 6.42
C GLY A 111 -1.51 -3.27 5.72
N SER A 112 -1.02 -2.05 5.45
CA SER A 112 -1.80 -1.02 4.77
C SER A 112 -2.12 -1.38 3.33
N SER A 113 -3.35 -1.08 2.90
CA SER A 113 -3.74 -1.05 1.49
C SER A 113 -3.24 0.23 0.84
N LEU A 114 -2.42 0.12 -0.22
CA LEU A 114 -1.83 1.26 -0.92
C LEU A 114 -2.63 1.62 -2.16
N TRP A 115 -2.81 2.92 -2.38
CA TRP A 115 -3.55 3.49 -3.50
C TRP A 115 -2.81 4.67 -4.11
N LEU A 116 -2.64 4.67 -5.42
CA LEU A 116 -2.15 5.84 -6.15
C LEU A 116 -3.32 6.78 -6.40
N VAL A 117 -3.31 7.96 -5.79
CA VAL A 117 -4.31 8.98 -6.02
C VAL A 117 -3.71 10.15 -6.80
N SER A 118 -4.41 10.54 -7.85
CA SER A 118 -4.07 11.69 -8.69
C SER A 118 -5.19 12.70 -8.65
N PHE A 119 -4.84 13.96 -8.48
CA PHE A 119 -5.76 15.09 -8.58
C PHE A 119 -5.40 15.88 -9.82
N PHE A 120 -6.37 16.15 -10.65
CA PHE A 120 -6.22 16.90 -11.87
C PHE A 120 -7.25 18.02 -11.95
N SER A 121 -6.88 19.17 -12.50
CA SER A 121 -7.80 20.24 -12.84
C SER A 121 -7.24 21.08 -14.00
N ASP A 122 -8.08 21.43 -14.92
CA ASP A 122 -7.77 22.35 -16.02
C ASP A 122 -7.79 23.82 -15.58
N GLN A 123 -8.40 24.11 -14.43
CA GLN A 123 -8.47 25.46 -13.88
C GLN A 123 -7.25 25.76 -12.99
N PRO A 124 -6.66 26.96 -13.11
CA PRO A 124 -5.60 27.38 -12.22
C PRO A 124 -6.16 27.72 -10.82
N GLY A 125 -5.39 27.44 -9.78
CA GLY A 125 -5.73 27.85 -8.41
C GLY A 125 -6.74 26.99 -7.68
N ILE A 126 -7.22 25.89 -8.28
CA ILE A 126 -8.10 24.94 -7.59
C ILE A 126 -7.36 24.37 -6.36
N ARG A 127 -8.04 24.44 -5.24
CA ARG A 127 -7.59 23.84 -3.97
C ARG A 127 -8.23 22.50 -3.79
N PHE A 128 -7.47 21.55 -3.31
CA PHE A 128 -7.98 20.26 -2.90
C PHE A 128 -7.47 19.94 -1.49
N VAL A 129 -8.25 19.19 -0.75
CA VAL A 129 -7.94 18.74 0.61
C VAL A 129 -7.64 17.24 0.53
N PRO A 130 -6.37 16.84 0.55
CA PRO A 130 -5.98 15.44 0.37
C PRO A 130 -6.58 14.50 1.41
N GLU A 131 -6.85 15.00 2.60
CA GLU A 131 -7.36 14.28 3.76
C GLU A 131 -8.85 13.93 3.64
N GLU A 132 -9.58 14.58 2.71
CA GLU A 132 -11.00 14.33 2.47
C GLU A 132 -11.28 13.15 1.54
N ILE A 133 -10.25 12.56 0.95
CA ILE A 133 -10.38 11.30 0.21
C ILE A 133 -10.78 10.19 1.16
N GLN A 134 -11.81 9.45 0.79
CA GLN A 134 -12.30 8.29 1.53
C GLN A 134 -12.60 7.14 0.56
N LEU A 135 -12.41 5.92 1.02
CA LEU A 135 -12.92 4.72 0.37
C LEU A 135 -14.03 4.15 1.24
N ILE A 136 -15.12 3.72 0.61
CA ILE A 136 -16.18 3.01 1.30
C ILE A 136 -16.13 1.57 0.82
N SER A 137 -15.81 0.66 1.74
CA SER A 137 -15.73 -0.78 1.48
C SER A 137 -16.67 -1.50 2.43
N ARG A 138 -17.56 -2.32 1.88
CA ARG A 138 -18.60 -3.02 2.68
C ARG A 138 -19.40 -2.09 3.59
N GLY A 139 -19.70 -0.87 3.13
CA GLY A 139 -20.44 0.12 3.90
C GLY A 139 -19.62 0.86 4.97
N VAL A 140 -18.35 0.50 5.17
CA VAL A 140 -17.46 1.17 6.12
C VAL A 140 -16.65 2.26 5.41
N ARG A 141 -16.69 3.49 5.95
CA ARG A 141 -15.89 4.61 5.46
C ARG A 141 -14.47 4.52 6.00
N LEU A 142 -13.51 4.37 5.11
CA LEU A 142 -12.09 4.28 5.39
C LEU A 142 -11.42 5.60 5.05
N ARG A 143 -10.69 6.17 6.00
CA ARG A 143 -9.87 7.35 5.78
C ARG A 143 -8.40 6.96 5.62
N PRO A 144 -7.64 7.65 4.77
CA PRO A 144 -6.22 7.37 4.67
C PRO A 144 -5.50 7.75 5.96
N HIS A 145 -4.68 6.85 6.46
CA HIS A 145 -3.80 7.10 7.59
C HIS A 145 -2.62 7.99 7.20
N ALA A 146 -2.08 7.76 6.01
CA ALA A 146 -0.95 8.51 5.49
C ALA A 146 -1.12 8.80 4.01
N SER A 147 -0.53 9.93 3.60
CA SER A 147 -0.44 10.30 2.19
C SER A 147 1.00 10.66 1.85
N LEU A 148 1.61 9.81 1.03
CA LEU A 148 3.02 9.84 0.66
C LEU A 148 3.16 10.53 -0.71
N PRO A 149 3.79 11.72 -0.79
CA PRO A 149 3.85 12.47 -2.05
C PRO A 149 4.74 11.75 -3.07
N VAL A 150 4.22 11.60 -4.30
CA VAL A 150 4.97 11.15 -5.47
C VAL A 150 5.46 12.36 -6.27
N THR A 151 4.65 13.41 -6.34
CA THR A 151 5.01 14.66 -7.04
C THR A 151 5.59 15.66 -6.03
N PRO A 152 6.80 16.20 -6.27
CA PRO A 152 7.35 17.27 -5.44
C PRO A 152 6.44 18.51 -5.39
N GLY A 153 6.35 19.15 -4.22
CA GLY A 153 5.56 20.38 -4.04
C GLY A 153 4.08 20.16 -3.73
N ARG A 154 3.68 18.97 -3.33
CA ARG A 154 2.35 18.70 -2.79
C ARG A 154 2.08 19.58 -1.56
N GLY A 155 0.91 20.22 -1.53
CA GLY A 155 0.50 21.10 -0.43
C GLY A 155 0.82 22.58 -0.62
N ARG A 156 1.54 22.98 -1.67
CA ARG A 156 1.70 24.39 -1.99
C ARG A 156 0.45 24.92 -2.71
N ARG A 157 -0.16 25.93 -2.13
CA ARG A 157 -1.30 26.68 -2.71
C ARG A 157 -0.87 27.28 -4.05
N GLY A 158 -1.64 27.02 -5.07
CA GLY A 158 -1.44 27.61 -6.41
C GLY A 158 -0.76 26.67 -7.39
N ARG A 159 -1.55 26.07 -8.25
CA ARG A 159 -1.11 25.18 -9.31
C ARG A 159 -1.03 25.90 -10.65
N LYS A 160 -0.02 25.51 -11.41
CA LYS A 160 0.00 25.79 -12.84
C LYS A 160 -1.07 24.93 -13.52
N ARG A 161 -1.78 25.49 -14.48
CA ARG A 161 -2.81 24.86 -15.30
C ARG A 161 -2.36 23.48 -15.81
N GLY A 162 -3.23 22.47 -15.74
CA GLY A 162 -3.00 21.15 -16.34
C GLY A 162 -1.98 20.23 -15.63
N ARG A 163 -1.60 20.51 -14.37
CA ARG A 163 -0.61 19.68 -13.67
C ARG A 163 -1.26 18.74 -12.66
N ALA A 164 -1.19 17.42 -12.91
CA ALA A 164 -1.62 16.43 -11.95
C ALA A 164 -0.72 16.40 -10.69
N VAL A 165 -1.32 16.30 -9.50
CA VAL A 165 -0.60 15.98 -8.27
C VAL A 165 -0.91 14.53 -7.90
N ARG A 166 0.15 13.79 -7.63
CA ARG A 166 0.06 12.38 -7.31
C ARG A 166 0.61 12.10 -5.93
N ALA A 167 -0.05 11.21 -5.20
CA ALA A 167 0.45 10.67 -3.96
C ALA A 167 -0.02 9.22 -3.78
N VAL A 168 0.75 8.46 -3.02
CA VAL A 168 0.32 7.16 -2.54
C VAL A 168 -0.38 7.36 -1.21
N TYR A 169 -1.59 6.84 -1.11
CA TYR A 169 -2.41 6.83 0.09
C TYR A 169 -2.34 5.46 0.74
N ALA A 170 -2.14 5.43 2.05
CA ALA A 170 -2.11 4.22 2.84
C ALA A 170 -3.35 4.15 3.73
N PHE A 171 -4.14 3.11 3.58
CA PHE A 171 -5.29 2.79 4.42
C PHE A 171 -4.89 1.64 5.34
N THR A 172 -4.92 1.87 6.65
CA THR A 172 -4.52 0.86 7.66
C THR A 172 -5.55 -0.26 7.80
N GLN A 173 -6.80 0.02 7.47
CA GLN A 173 -7.82 -1.02 7.41
C GLN A 173 -7.75 -1.71 6.04
N PRO A 174 -7.94 -3.04 5.99
CA PRO A 174 -7.94 -3.76 4.72
C PRO A 174 -9.10 -3.30 3.85
N VAL A 175 -8.79 -2.92 2.60
CA VAL A 175 -9.77 -2.60 1.58
C VAL A 175 -10.08 -3.87 0.81
N ASP A 176 -11.33 -4.32 0.87
CA ASP A 176 -11.77 -5.48 0.12
C ASP A 176 -11.99 -5.12 -1.35
N LEU A 177 -11.07 -5.56 -2.20
CA LEU A 177 -11.12 -5.32 -3.64
C LEU A 177 -12.05 -6.28 -4.40
N GLU A 178 -12.54 -7.33 -3.75
CA GLU A 178 -13.50 -8.28 -4.35
C GLU A 178 -14.97 -7.93 -3.99
N ALA A 179 -15.17 -6.90 -3.18
CA ALA A 179 -16.48 -6.35 -2.83
C ALA A 179 -16.73 -5.00 -3.50
N ASP A 180 -17.95 -4.50 -3.39
CA ASP A 180 -18.27 -3.15 -3.84
C ASP A 180 -17.46 -2.11 -3.11
N LEU A 181 -16.93 -1.17 -3.90
CA LEU A 181 -16.08 -0.11 -3.41
C LEU A 181 -16.54 1.24 -3.99
N VAL A 182 -16.62 2.24 -3.12
CA VAL A 182 -16.98 3.60 -3.48
C VAL A 182 -15.82 4.52 -3.15
N LEU A 183 -15.45 5.37 -4.10
CA LEU A 183 -14.53 6.48 -3.86
C LEU A 183 -15.38 7.71 -3.50
N ALA A 184 -15.07 8.35 -2.39
CA ALA A 184 -15.75 9.55 -1.92
C ALA A 184 -14.75 10.69 -1.73
N TYR A 185 -15.17 11.89 -2.05
CA TYR A 185 -14.45 13.13 -1.79
C TYR A 185 -15.46 14.25 -1.54
N GLN A 186 -15.41 14.87 -0.36
CA GLN A 186 -16.41 15.83 0.11
C GLN A 186 -17.82 15.23 0.08
N LEU A 187 -18.71 15.78 -0.74
CA LEU A 187 -20.09 15.31 -0.89
C LEU A 187 -20.30 14.41 -2.12
N GLU A 188 -19.26 14.25 -2.95
CA GLU A 188 -19.32 13.47 -4.17
C GLU A 188 -18.86 12.04 -3.95
N GLU A 189 -19.55 11.08 -4.57
CA GLU A 189 -19.25 9.65 -4.49
C GLU A 189 -19.32 9.01 -5.87
N THR A 190 -18.48 8.00 -6.12
CA THR A 190 -18.54 7.16 -7.33
C THR A 190 -18.47 5.69 -6.96
N SER A 191 -19.36 4.89 -7.53
CA SER A 191 -19.50 3.43 -7.30
C SER A 191 -19.15 2.59 -8.53
N SER A 192 -18.25 3.10 -9.40
CA SER A 192 -17.90 2.42 -10.66
C SER A 192 -17.02 1.17 -10.47
N TRP A 193 -16.73 0.77 -9.23
CA TRP A 193 -15.82 -0.34 -8.94
C TRP A 193 -16.33 -1.70 -9.43
N SER A 194 -17.61 -2.00 -9.35
CA SER A 194 -18.18 -3.28 -9.80
C SER A 194 -17.86 -3.57 -11.27
N GLY A 195 -17.94 -2.55 -12.14
CA GLY A 195 -17.56 -2.67 -13.55
C GLY A 195 -16.04 -2.85 -13.75
N ILE A 196 -15.22 -2.22 -12.91
CA ILE A 196 -13.76 -2.41 -12.90
C ILE A 196 -13.43 -3.82 -12.45
N LEU A 197 -14.02 -4.29 -11.36
CA LEU A 197 -13.82 -5.62 -10.80
C LEU A 197 -14.17 -6.72 -11.81
N ALA A 198 -15.30 -6.59 -12.52
CA ALA A 198 -15.66 -7.55 -13.57
C ALA A 198 -14.59 -7.64 -14.67
N ARG A 199 -14.01 -6.50 -15.11
CA ARG A 199 -12.91 -6.49 -16.08
C ARG A 199 -11.64 -7.12 -15.51
N VAL A 200 -11.28 -6.80 -14.26
CA VAL A 200 -10.12 -7.36 -13.55
C VAL A 200 -10.24 -8.88 -13.46
N GLN A 201 -11.40 -9.40 -13.07
CA GLN A 201 -11.66 -10.84 -12.94
C GLN A 201 -11.60 -11.55 -14.32
N ALA A 202 -12.22 -10.97 -15.34
CA ALA A 202 -12.16 -11.51 -16.69
C ALA A 202 -10.73 -11.54 -17.23
N GLU A 203 -9.96 -10.47 -17.00
CA GLU A 203 -8.58 -10.41 -17.45
C GLU A 203 -7.65 -11.33 -16.63
N ARG A 204 -7.93 -11.52 -15.34
CA ARG A 204 -7.22 -12.49 -14.49
C ARG A 204 -7.32 -13.90 -15.08
N ALA A 205 -8.53 -14.31 -15.49
CA ALA A 205 -8.73 -15.60 -16.17
C ALA A 205 -7.97 -15.71 -17.49
N ARG A 206 -8.01 -14.65 -18.33
CA ARG A 206 -7.29 -14.62 -19.61
C ARG A 206 -5.76 -14.63 -19.41
N ALA A 207 -5.24 -13.87 -18.47
CA ALA A 207 -3.81 -13.81 -18.16
C ALA A 207 -3.29 -15.16 -17.66
N ARG A 208 -4.05 -15.87 -16.82
CA ARG A 208 -3.72 -17.24 -16.41
C ARG A 208 -3.69 -18.21 -17.60
N ALA A 209 -4.67 -18.13 -18.48
CA ALA A 209 -4.70 -18.96 -19.69
C ALA A 209 -3.49 -18.69 -20.59
N ARG A 210 -3.10 -17.42 -20.79
CA ARG A 210 -1.88 -17.06 -21.56
C ARG A 210 -0.59 -17.57 -20.91
N ALA A 211 -0.55 -17.61 -19.58
CA ALA A 211 0.57 -18.17 -18.83
C ALA A 211 0.61 -19.70 -18.80
N GLY A 212 -0.34 -20.39 -19.46
CA GLY A 212 -0.43 -21.85 -19.46
C GLY A 212 -0.93 -22.43 -18.12
N ILE A 213 -1.43 -21.57 -17.21
CA ILE A 213 -2.02 -21.98 -15.94
C ILE A 213 -3.50 -22.25 -16.20
N GLY A 214 -3.80 -23.49 -16.65
CA GLY A 214 -5.17 -23.93 -16.86
C GLY A 214 -5.99 -23.95 -15.57
N PRO A 215 -7.34 -23.99 -15.66
CA PRO A 215 -8.15 -24.27 -14.49
C PRO A 215 -7.67 -25.61 -13.91
N GLN A 216 -7.28 -25.62 -12.63
CA GLN A 216 -7.02 -26.88 -11.93
C GLN A 216 -8.32 -27.70 -12.01
N ARG A 217 -8.34 -28.65 -12.94
CA ARG A 217 -9.33 -29.71 -12.85
C ARG A 217 -9.03 -30.40 -11.52
N SER A 218 -9.95 -30.24 -10.56
CA SER A 218 -9.99 -31.09 -9.40
C SER A 218 -9.91 -32.52 -9.92
N GLN A 219 -8.72 -33.13 -9.86
CA GLN A 219 -8.63 -34.56 -10.15
C GLN A 219 -9.56 -35.21 -9.13
N PRO A 220 -10.61 -35.92 -9.56
CA PRO A 220 -11.36 -36.74 -8.62
C PRO A 220 -10.31 -37.65 -7.97
N SER A 221 -10.19 -37.53 -6.64
CA SER A 221 -9.30 -38.36 -5.86
C SER A 221 -9.56 -39.82 -6.22
N SER A 222 -8.62 -40.40 -6.94
CA SER A 222 -8.65 -41.80 -7.39
C SER A 222 -8.48 -42.78 -6.24
N SER A 223 -9.11 -42.49 -5.08
CA SER A 223 -8.99 -43.29 -3.84
C SER A 223 -10.13 -44.29 -3.65
N TYR A 224 -10.93 -44.56 -4.68
CA TYR A 224 -12.10 -45.46 -4.54
C TYR A 224 -12.00 -46.76 -5.32
N PHE A 225 -10.83 -47.18 -5.80
CA PHE A 225 -10.73 -48.45 -6.53
C PHE A 225 -9.78 -49.49 -5.96
N GLU A 226 -9.51 -49.50 -4.67
CA GLU A 226 -8.67 -50.55 -4.02
C GLU A 226 -9.30 -51.27 -2.84
N ILE A 227 -10.60 -51.44 -2.79
CA ILE A 227 -11.24 -52.31 -1.79
C ILE A 227 -12.17 -53.32 -2.47
N PHE A 228 -11.70 -54.05 -3.46
CA PHE A 228 -12.31 -55.33 -3.88
C PHE A 228 -11.30 -56.12 -4.71
N ARG A 229 -10.38 -56.77 -3.96
CA ARG A 229 -9.68 -57.98 -4.41
C ARG A 229 -9.38 -58.90 -3.24
#